data_6cdf959ce1693a569a3e7f2407554875
#
_entry.id   6cdf959ce1693a569a3e7f2407554875
#
_cell.length_a   1.000
_cell.length_b   1.000
_cell.length_c   1.000
_cell.angle_alpha   90.00
_cell.angle_beta   90.00
_cell.angle_gamma   90.00
#
_symmetry.space_group_name_H-M   'P 1'
#
loop_
_entity.id
_entity.type
_entity.pdbx_description
1 polymer ?
#
loop_
_entity_poly.entity_id
_entity_poly.type
_entity_poly.pdbx_seq_one_letter_code
_entity_poly.pdbx_strand_id
1 'polypeptide(L)'
;MKHRRKLFLTKDIYNLPPTDQVFIKAMKDNIAFHTKNCPEYKEILDGFGFKLCDLNSVEDLWKIPPTPTSYLKNKTLLSKPYDKLLIRTTSSGTGGKKTLSGYDKSSALCALSMALKVLRFHKLISLMRTNYIILGVKPDKNNQTATAKALTYFTILAPAKKIEYAVKIVNSEYQVDVDSLIKAVVKFGQEGRPVRIIGFPAYFKLFLTELIARGIKLNLHKNSKVLLGGGWKTFFAEEISKEELFAMANETLGISRQNFKDHFSTAEHPVNYVACENNHFHVPAFSRVILRDVNTLKPVENGVPGVLNLITPILSSAPYGSIITDDIAVLRDNCGCGIASPYIDIIGRVGLSNIRTCTQQASEFLKNL
;
A
#
# COMPACT_ATOMS: atom_id res chain seq x y z
N MET A 1 -5.15 20.76 -12.30
CA MET A 1 -4.06 19.74 -12.16
C MET A 1 -3.78 19.01 -13.48
N LYS A 2 -3.31 19.77 -14.48
CA LYS A 2 -2.99 19.27 -15.85
C LYS A 2 -1.79 18.30 -15.82
N HIS A 3 -0.73 18.64 -15.08
CA HIS A 3 0.50 17.86 -15.03
C HIS A 3 0.32 16.52 -14.33
N ARG A 4 -0.56 16.43 -13.32
CA ARG A 4 -0.93 15.17 -12.68
C ARG A 4 -1.47 14.16 -13.71
N ARG A 5 -2.43 14.55 -14.55
CA ARG A 5 -2.96 13.66 -15.59
C ARG A 5 -1.85 13.19 -16.55
N LYS A 6 -0.94 14.09 -16.96
CA LYS A 6 0.20 13.74 -17.80
C LYS A 6 1.11 12.71 -17.13
N LEU A 7 1.42 12.89 -15.84
CA LEU A 7 2.22 11.95 -15.05
C LEU A 7 1.58 10.54 -15.02
N PHE A 8 0.28 10.46 -14.71
CA PHE A 8 -0.41 9.17 -14.61
C PHE A 8 -0.69 8.50 -15.96
N LEU A 9 -0.37 9.16 -17.08
CA LEU A 9 -0.38 8.56 -18.42
C LEU A 9 0.99 7.99 -18.85
N THR A 10 2.06 8.18 -18.07
CA THR A 10 3.39 7.61 -18.32
C THR A 10 3.30 6.12 -18.61
N LYS A 11 4.03 5.65 -19.65
CA LYS A 11 4.04 4.26 -20.09
C LYS A 11 5.07 3.43 -19.33
N ASP A 12 6.30 3.93 -19.26
CA ASP A 12 7.38 3.29 -18.51
C ASP A 12 7.31 3.71 -17.04
N ILE A 13 6.70 2.85 -16.23
CA ILE A 13 6.33 3.18 -14.86
C ILE A 13 7.47 3.02 -13.85
N TYR A 14 8.61 2.47 -14.24
CA TYR A 14 9.76 2.26 -13.37
C TYR A 14 11.03 2.95 -13.88
N ASN A 15 10.94 3.81 -14.89
CA ASN A 15 11.99 4.71 -15.33
C ASN A 15 11.66 6.12 -14.84
N LEU A 16 12.26 6.53 -13.71
CA LEU A 16 11.90 7.78 -13.03
C LEU A 16 12.42 9.04 -13.72
N PRO A 17 13.71 9.13 -14.16
CA PRO A 17 14.30 10.38 -14.64
C PRO A 17 13.48 11.11 -15.73
N PRO A 18 12.92 10.45 -16.76
CA PRO A 18 12.09 11.13 -17.74
C PRO A 18 10.80 11.74 -17.19
N THR A 19 10.40 11.33 -15.96
CA THR A 19 9.17 11.80 -15.32
C THR A 19 9.40 12.91 -14.31
N ASP A 20 10.64 13.23 -13.93
CA ASP A 20 10.96 14.14 -12.83
C ASP A 20 10.37 15.53 -13.01
N GLN A 21 10.55 16.14 -14.18
CA GLN A 21 9.98 17.47 -14.43
C GLN A 21 8.44 17.48 -14.37
N VAL A 22 7.80 16.45 -14.91
CA VAL A 22 6.33 16.38 -14.87
C VAL A 22 5.84 16.06 -13.46
N PHE A 23 6.62 15.30 -12.70
CA PHE A 23 6.34 15.00 -11.28
C PHE A 23 6.37 16.29 -10.45
N ILE A 24 7.44 17.08 -10.56
CA ILE A 24 7.57 18.38 -9.86
C ILE A 24 6.42 19.33 -10.22
N LYS A 25 6.11 19.46 -11.51
CA LYS A 25 4.98 20.31 -11.96
C LYS A 25 3.64 19.78 -11.40
N ALA A 26 3.47 18.46 -11.32
CA ALA A 26 2.27 17.85 -10.75
C ALA A 26 2.19 18.07 -9.23
N MET A 27 3.32 18.01 -8.51
CA MET A 27 3.39 18.35 -7.09
C MET A 27 3.09 19.82 -6.85
N LYS A 28 3.67 20.74 -7.64
CA LYS A 28 3.33 22.18 -7.56
C LYS A 28 1.84 22.43 -7.77
N ASP A 29 1.24 21.84 -8.81
CA ASP A 29 -0.22 21.94 -9.06
C ASP A 29 -1.04 21.42 -7.86
N ASN A 30 -0.59 20.30 -7.27
CA ASN A 30 -1.27 19.64 -6.15
C ASN A 30 -1.19 20.49 -4.89
N ILE A 31 0.01 20.94 -4.50
CA ILE A 31 0.23 21.78 -3.31
C ILE A 31 -0.55 23.09 -3.44
N ALA A 32 -0.44 23.79 -4.57
CA ALA A 32 -1.17 25.06 -4.80
C ALA A 32 -2.69 24.86 -4.69
N PHE A 33 -3.22 23.75 -5.20
CA PHE A 33 -4.63 23.42 -5.07
C PHE A 33 -5.03 23.21 -3.60
N HIS A 34 -4.24 22.44 -2.86
CA HIS A 34 -4.55 22.14 -1.46
C HIS A 34 -4.39 23.36 -0.55
N THR A 35 -3.37 24.18 -0.76
CA THR A 35 -3.18 25.46 -0.03
C THR A 35 -4.38 26.40 -0.18
N LYS A 36 -5.00 26.40 -1.36
CA LYS A 36 -6.21 27.23 -1.61
C LYS A 36 -7.47 26.65 -0.97
N ASN A 37 -7.59 25.31 -0.84
CA ASN A 37 -8.84 24.64 -0.49
C ASN A 37 -8.82 23.93 0.88
N CYS A 38 -7.72 24.03 1.64
CA CYS A 38 -7.58 23.51 2.99
C CYS A 38 -6.75 24.48 3.82
N PRO A 39 -7.39 25.39 4.59
CA PRO A 39 -6.70 26.40 5.40
C PRO A 39 -5.69 25.79 6.37
N GLU A 40 -6.03 24.70 7.02
CA GLU A 40 -5.15 24.02 7.98
C GLU A 40 -3.87 23.50 7.29
N TYR A 41 -3.96 23.05 6.04
CA TYR A 41 -2.77 22.66 5.28
C TYR A 41 -1.88 23.87 4.95
N LYS A 42 -2.50 25.01 4.64
CA LYS A 42 -1.76 26.26 4.44
C LYS A 42 -1.01 26.67 5.71
N GLU A 43 -1.65 26.61 6.88
CA GLU A 43 -1.01 26.87 8.18
C GLU A 43 0.18 25.96 8.44
N ILE A 44 0.06 24.66 8.12
CA ILE A 44 1.17 23.71 8.22
C ILE A 44 2.35 24.16 7.33
N LEU A 45 2.11 24.49 6.06
CA LEU A 45 3.17 24.92 5.15
C LEU A 45 3.84 26.22 5.62
N ASP A 46 3.03 27.19 6.05
CA ASP A 46 3.50 28.48 6.54
C ASP A 46 4.34 28.30 7.82
N GLY A 47 3.91 27.45 8.75
CA GLY A 47 4.62 27.14 9.99
C GLY A 47 5.99 26.48 9.77
N PHE A 48 6.15 25.72 8.70
CA PHE A 48 7.46 25.19 8.28
C PHE A 48 8.26 26.17 7.38
N GLY A 49 7.71 27.33 7.06
CA GLY A 49 8.33 28.31 6.16
C GLY A 49 8.45 27.84 4.72
N PHE A 50 7.67 26.81 4.32
CA PHE A 50 7.74 26.26 2.97
C PHE A 50 7.12 27.19 1.93
N LYS A 51 7.84 27.46 0.87
CA LYS A 51 7.37 28.24 -0.29
C LYS A 51 7.37 27.37 -1.54
N LEU A 52 6.32 27.51 -2.35
CA LEU A 52 6.18 26.71 -3.57
C LEU A 52 7.30 26.95 -4.60
N CYS A 53 7.95 28.12 -4.56
CA CYS A 53 9.11 28.43 -5.39
C CYS A 53 10.37 27.63 -5.01
N ASP A 54 10.45 27.07 -3.80
CA ASP A 54 11.59 26.27 -3.34
C ASP A 54 11.62 24.86 -3.96
N LEU A 55 10.53 24.45 -4.61
CA LEU A 55 10.38 23.14 -5.23
C LEU A 55 10.72 23.22 -6.73
N ASN A 56 11.98 23.06 -7.13
CA ASN A 56 12.42 23.21 -8.51
C ASN A 56 12.83 21.89 -9.16
N SER A 57 13.28 20.93 -8.36
CA SER A 57 13.75 19.62 -8.81
C SER A 57 13.29 18.51 -7.86
N VAL A 58 13.56 17.26 -8.18
CA VAL A 58 13.21 16.11 -7.31
C VAL A 58 14.04 16.10 -6.02
N GLU A 59 15.23 16.68 -6.04
CA GLU A 59 16.09 16.88 -4.88
C GLU A 59 15.47 17.84 -3.85
N ASP A 60 14.57 18.73 -4.29
CA ASP A 60 13.88 19.67 -3.39
C ASP A 60 12.65 19.05 -2.70
N LEU A 61 12.24 17.84 -3.07
CA LEU A 61 11.02 17.22 -2.52
C LEU A 61 11.05 17.06 -0.99
N TRP A 62 12.23 16.91 -0.40
CA TRP A 62 12.38 16.82 1.05
C TRP A 62 11.96 18.10 1.78
N LYS A 63 11.99 19.25 1.10
CA LYS A 63 11.56 20.55 1.66
C LYS A 63 10.06 20.59 1.91
N ILE A 64 9.26 19.74 1.23
CA ILE A 64 7.81 19.64 1.48
C ILE A 64 7.61 19.10 2.89
N PRO A 65 6.93 19.84 3.80
CA PRO A 65 6.65 19.35 5.13
C PRO A 65 5.89 18.02 5.08
N PRO A 66 6.42 16.96 5.72
CA PRO A 66 5.72 15.68 5.72
C PRO A 66 4.60 15.69 6.76
N THR A 67 3.42 15.22 6.39
CA THR A 67 2.30 15.05 7.31
C THR A 67 2.34 13.66 7.93
N PRO A 68 2.50 13.52 9.26
CA PRO A 68 2.49 12.22 9.93
C PRO A 68 1.12 11.54 9.83
N THR A 69 1.10 10.23 9.58
CA THR A 69 -0.14 9.44 9.60
C THR A 69 -0.82 9.46 10.97
N SER A 70 -0.06 9.56 12.06
CA SER A 70 -0.57 9.75 13.42
C SER A 70 -1.33 11.06 13.61
N TYR A 71 -0.87 12.15 12.98
CA TYR A 71 -1.58 13.43 12.97
C TYR A 71 -2.93 13.32 12.24
N LEU A 72 -2.95 12.65 11.08
CA LEU A 72 -4.16 12.46 10.27
C LEU A 72 -5.24 11.58 10.94
N LYS A 73 -4.87 10.77 11.92
CA LYS A 73 -5.82 10.02 12.77
C LYS A 73 -6.59 10.95 13.73
N ASN A 74 -6.02 12.10 14.08
CA ASN A 74 -6.58 13.05 15.03
C ASN A 74 -7.18 14.29 14.36
N LYS A 75 -6.69 14.68 13.20
CA LYS A 75 -7.12 15.85 12.43
C LYS A 75 -7.51 15.44 11.01
N THR A 76 -8.68 15.81 10.61
CA THR A 76 -9.17 15.55 9.25
C THR A 76 -8.77 16.71 8.34
N LEU A 77 -7.85 16.47 7.41
CA LEU A 77 -7.47 17.43 6.38
C LEU A 77 -8.19 17.08 5.08
N LEU A 78 -9.10 17.93 4.63
CA LEU A 78 -9.83 17.73 3.38
C LEU A 78 -9.84 19.02 2.57
N SER A 79 -9.59 18.91 1.28
CA SER A 79 -9.71 20.01 0.31
C SER A 79 -10.99 19.93 -0.51
N LYS A 80 -11.77 18.88 -0.30
CA LYS A 80 -13.12 18.68 -0.89
C LYS A 80 -14.04 18.05 0.14
N PRO A 81 -15.35 18.38 0.13
CA PRO A 81 -16.33 17.76 1.01
C PRO A 81 -16.33 16.24 0.86
N TYR A 82 -16.27 15.53 1.99
CA TYR A 82 -16.14 14.06 2.02
C TYR A 82 -17.36 13.36 1.40
N ASP A 83 -18.56 13.93 1.62
CA ASP A 83 -19.84 13.44 1.08
C ASP A 83 -19.91 13.51 -0.46
N LYS A 84 -19.14 14.42 -1.08
CA LYS A 84 -19.07 14.59 -2.55
C LYS A 84 -17.99 13.73 -3.23
N LEU A 85 -17.25 12.93 -2.47
CA LEU A 85 -16.25 12.05 -3.05
C LEU A 85 -16.90 10.83 -3.73
N LEU A 86 -16.35 10.43 -4.89
CA LEU A 86 -16.80 9.28 -5.66
C LEU A 86 -16.55 7.97 -4.89
N ILE A 87 -15.38 7.86 -4.28
CA ILE A 87 -14.99 6.71 -3.45
C ILE A 87 -14.57 7.26 -2.08
N ARG A 88 -15.23 6.82 -1.04
CA ARG A 88 -14.93 7.18 0.35
C ARG A 88 -14.25 6.02 1.02
N THR A 89 -13.12 6.26 1.66
CA THR A 89 -12.33 5.25 2.36
C THR A 89 -11.91 5.75 3.73
N THR A 90 -11.62 4.82 4.63
CA THR A 90 -11.05 5.11 5.95
C THR A 90 -9.85 4.19 6.17
N SER A 91 -8.86 4.66 6.92
CA SER A 91 -7.78 3.78 7.38
C SER A 91 -8.32 2.67 8.29
N SER A 92 -7.54 1.58 8.47
CA SER A 92 -7.97 0.42 9.30
C SER A 92 -8.14 0.75 10.78
N GLY A 93 -7.55 1.83 11.27
CA GLY A 93 -7.78 2.37 12.61
C GLY A 93 -7.44 1.42 13.77
N THR A 94 -6.25 0.83 13.79
CA THR A 94 -5.77 -0.06 14.87
C THR A 94 -5.74 0.59 16.27
N GLY A 95 -6.13 1.84 16.42
CA GLY A 95 -6.23 2.58 17.69
C GLY A 95 -7.57 3.31 17.88
N GLY A 96 -8.65 2.85 17.19
CA GLY A 96 -10.00 3.43 17.34
C GLY A 96 -10.27 4.68 16.48
N LYS A 97 -9.24 5.46 16.13
CA LYS A 97 -9.38 6.64 15.28
C LYS A 97 -9.00 6.33 13.84
N LYS A 98 -9.83 6.76 12.88
CA LYS A 98 -9.67 6.45 11.46
C LYS A 98 -9.38 7.73 10.67
N THR A 99 -8.36 7.70 9.82
CA THR A 99 -8.13 8.75 8.83
C THR A 99 -9.20 8.68 7.75
N LEU A 100 -9.81 9.81 7.42
CA LEU A 100 -10.71 9.93 6.27
C LEU A 100 -9.89 10.18 5.01
N SER A 101 -10.13 9.39 3.98
CA SER A 101 -9.54 9.54 2.66
C SER A 101 -10.57 9.22 1.58
N GLY A 102 -10.26 9.51 0.34
CA GLY A 102 -11.13 9.15 -0.75
C GLY A 102 -10.72 9.76 -2.08
N TYR A 103 -11.49 9.46 -3.11
CA TYR A 103 -11.18 9.89 -4.46
C TYR A 103 -12.34 10.68 -5.04
N ASP A 104 -12.03 11.82 -5.60
CA ASP A 104 -12.89 12.46 -6.58
C ASP A 104 -12.72 11.79 -7.95
N LYS A 105 -13.55 12.14 -8.94
CA LYS A 105 -13.49 11.55 -10.29
C LYS A 105 -12.09 11.60 -10.90
N SER A 106 -11.38 12.72 -10.74
CA SER A 106 -10.04 12.91 -11.33
C SER A 106 -8.97 12.04 -10.63
N SER A 107 -8.99 11.96 -9.31
CA SER A 107 -8.10 11.08 -8.54
C SER A 107 -8.39 9.61 -8.80
N ALA A 108 -9.67 9.24 -8.91
CA ALA A 108 -10.08 7.88 -9.24
C ALA A 108 -9.56 7.42 -10.61
N LEU A 109 -9.61 8.28 -11.62
CA LEU A 109 -9.04 7.98 -12.94
C LEU A 109 -7.52 7.83 -12.90
N CYS A 110 -6.80 8.67 -12.13
CA CYS A 110 -5.36 8.52 -11.92
C CYS A 110 -5.03 7.20 -11.20
N ALA A 111 -5.77 6.88 -10.14
CA ALA A 111 -5.60 5.63 -9.39
C ALA A 111 -5.85 4.39 -10.26
N LEU A 112 -6.91 4.41 -11.07
CA LEU A 112 -7.21 3.33 -12.01
C LEU A 112 -6.11 3.16 -13.06
N SER A 113 -5.65 4.27 -13.67
CA SER A 113 -4.55 4.23 -14.65
C SER A 113 -3.28 3.65 -14.06
N MET A 114 -2.90 4.09 -12.85
CA MET A 114 -1.76 3.57 -12.10
C MET A 114 -1.93 2.08 -11.80
N ALA A 115 -3.06 1.70 -11.21
CA ALA A 115 -3.31 0.32 -10.81
C ALA A 115 -3.22 -0.63 -12.01
N LEU A 116 -3.87 -0.30 -13.13
CA LEU A 116 -3.81 -1.12 -14.34
C LEU A 116 -2.38 -1.30 -14.86
N LYS A 117 -1.56 -0.24 -14.84
CA LYS A 117 -0.17 -0.31 -15.32
C LYS A 117 0.72 -1.14 -14.38
N VAL A 118 0.66 -0.87 -13.07
CA VAL A 118 1.44 -1.62 -12.08
C VAL A 118 1.05 -3.10 -12.08
N LEU A 119 -0.23 -3.40 -12.03
CA LEU A 119 -0.73 -4.77 -11.96
C LEU A 119 -0.49 -5.55 -13.26
N ARG A 120 -0.53 -4.86 -14.41
CA ARG A 120 -0.15 -5.46 -15.71
C ARG A 120 1.34 -5.74 -15.77
N PHE A 121 2.20 -4.81 -15.35
CA PHE A 121 3.65 -4.99 -15.32
C PHE A 121 4.03 -6.23 -14.49
N HIS A 122 3.44 -6.39 -13.31
CA HIS A 122 3.65 -7.54 -12.43
C HIS A 122 2.84 -8.79 -12.83
N LYS A 123 2.25 -8.81 -14.03
CA LYS A 123 1.50 -9.96 -14.58
C LYS A 123 0.34 -10.41 -13.67
N LEU A 124 -0.28 -9.47 -12.94
CA LEU A 124 -1.38 -9.75 -12.03
C LEU A 124 -2.76 -9.70 -12.70
N ILE A 125 -2.87 -9.13 -13.91
CA ILE A 125 -4.11 -9.12 -14.70
C ILE A 125 -4.17 -10.37 -15.57
N SER A 126 -5.34 -11.01 -15.63
CA SER A 126 -5.57 -12.21 -16.44
C SER A 126 -6.99 -12.24 -16.97
N LEU A 127 -7.19 -12.81 -18.16
CA LEU A 127 -8.52 -13.09 -18.73
C LEU A 127 -9.04 -14.49 -18.34
N MET A 128 -8.21 -15.33 -17.74
CA MET A 128 -8.61 -16.68 -17.30
C MET A 128 -9.57 -16.59 -16.11
N ARG A 129 -10.67 -17.32 -16.18
CA ARG A 129 -11.58 -17.51 -15.04
C ARG A 129 -10.83 -18.16 -13.87
N THR A 130 -10.90 -17.53 -12.71
CA THR A 130 -10.03 -17.79 -11.56
C THR A 130 -10.87 -17.98 -10.31
N ASN A 131 -10.50 -18.94 -9.46
CA ASN A 131 -11.05 -19.08 -8.12
C ASN A 131 -10.24 -18.20 -7.15
N TYR A 132 -10.91 -17.64 -6.14
CA TYR A 132 -10.30 -16.73 -5.18
C TYR A 132 -10.44 -17.26 -3.76
N ILE A 133 -9.34 -17.16 -3.00
CA ILE A 133 -9.30 -17.27 -1.54
C ILE A 133 -8.88 -15.90 -1.02
N ILE A 134 -9.78 -15.26 -0.28
CA ILE A 134 -9.56 -13.94 0.30
C ILE A 134 -9.27 -14.10 1.79
N LEU A 135 -8.02 -13.85 2.16
CA LEU A 135 -7.54 -13.91 3.54
C LEU A 135 -7.90 -12.62 4.29
N GLY A 136 -9.18 -12.44 4.49
CA GLY A 136 -9.77 -11.27 5.11
C GLY A 136 -11.28 -11.39 5.25
N VAL A 137 -11.90 -10.34 5.75
CA VAL A 137 -13.35 -10.28 6.01
C VAL A 137 -14.10 -10.04 4.70
N LYS A 138 -15.22 -10.73 4.53
CA LYS A 138 -16.15 -10.41 3.44
C LYS A 138 -16.70 -8.98 3.63
N PRO A 139 -16.61 -8.11 2.61
CA PRO A 139 -17.18 -6.77 2.70
C PRO A 139 -18.69 -6.83 2.89
N ASP A 140 -19.20 -6.02 3.80
CA ASP A 140 -20.62 -5.80 3.98
C ASP A 140 -20.92 -4.30 4.17
N LYS A 141 -22.18 -3.95 4.45
CA LYS A 141 -22.59 -2.55 4.66
C LYS A 141 -21.92 -1.92 5.88
N ASN A 142 -21.51 -2.71 6.86
CA ASN A 142 -20.91 -2.26 8.13
C ASN A 142 -19.37 -2.22 8.08
N ASN A 143 -18.76 -2.95 7.14
CA ASN A 143 -17.29 -2.99 6.99
C ASN A 143 -16.84 -2.35 5.67
N GLN A 144 -16.67 -1.02 5.70
CA GLN A 144 -16.28 -0.17 4.58
C GLN A 144 -14.80 0.26 4.64
N THR A 145 -13.94 -0.45 5.36
CA THR A 145 -12.51 -0.10 5.48
C THR A 145 -11.82 -0.14 4.13
N ALA A 146 -10.77 0.68 3.98
CA ALA A 146 -9.95 0.71 2.76
C ALA A 146 -9.41 -0.69 2.41
N THR A 147 -9.02 -1.46 3.43
CA THR A 147 -8.51 -2.82 3.27
C THR A 147 -9.57 -3.78 2.72
N ALA A 148 -10.78 -3.80 3.30
CA ALA A 148 -11.86 -4.68 2.83
C ALA A 148 -12.24 -4.35 1.39
N LYS A 149 -12.30 -3.05 1.03
CA LYS A 149 -12.52 -2.60 -0.34
C LYS A 149 -11.39 -3.01 -1.28
N ALA A 150 -10.11 -2.83 -0.87
CA ALA A 150 -8.97 -3.21 -1.67
C ALA A 150 -8.95 -4.71 -1.98
N LEU A 151 -9.21 -5.58 -0.99
CA LEU A 151 -9.29 -7.02 -1.20
C LEU A 151 -10.37 -7.40 -2.23
N THR A 152 -11.50 -6.71 -2.19
CA THR A 152 -12.57 -6.91 -3.19
C THR A 152 -12.16 -6.40 -4.57
N TYR A 153 -11.50 -5.23 -4.66
CA TYR A 153 -11.02 -4.72 -5.95
C TYR A 153 -9.99 -5.64 -6.61
N PHE A 154 -9.19 -6.36 -5.83
CA PHE A 154 -8.27 -7.34 -6.41
C PHE A 154 -8.99 -8.52 -7.09
N THR A 155 -10.26 -8.78 -6.79
CA THR A 155 -11.02 -9.85 -7.47
C THR A 155 -11.42 -9.49 -8.91
N ILE A 156 -11.30 -8.22 -9.32
CA ILE A 156 -11.53 -7.82 -10.72
C ILE A 156 -10.32 -8.05 -11.63
N LEU A 157 -9.16 -8.40 -11.07
CA LEU A 157 -7.92 -8.61 -11.84
C LEU A 157 -7.96 -9.84 -12.74
N ALA A 158 -8.85 -10.77 -12.46
CA ALA A 158 -9.22 -11.86 -13.34
C ALA A 158 -10.70 -12.19 -13.12
N PRO A 159 -11.44 -12.65 -14.15
CA PRO A 159 -12.85 -13.01 -13.99
C PRO A 159 -13.03 -14.05 -12.89
N ALA A 160 -13.71 -13.68 -11.81
CA ALA A 160 -13.94 -14.58 -10.69
C ALA A 160 -14.94 -15.68 -11.08
N LYS A 161 -14.63 -16.95 -10.72
CA LYS A 161 -15.58 -18.07 -10.79
C LYS A 161 -16.21 -18.31 -9.43
N LYS A 162 -15.37 -18.45 -8.39
CA LYS A 162 -15.77 -18.61 -7.00
C LYS A 162 -14.89 -17.77 -6.12
N ILE A 163 -15.41 -17.29 -5.00
CA ILE A 163 -14.68 -16.51 -4.00
C ILE A 163 -15.01 -17.10 -2.64
N GLU A 164 -13.98 -17.50 -1.90
CA GLU A 164 -14.08 -17.91 -0.49
C GLU A 164 -13.34 -16.91 0.39
N TYR A 165 -13.93 -16.57 1.53
CA TYR A 165 -13.39 -15.60 2.49
C TYR A 165 -12.95 -16.31 3.77
N ALA A 166 -11.74 -15.96 4.26
CA ALA A 166 -11.18 -16.55 5.48
C ALA A 166 -11.94 -16.18 6.75
N VAL A 167 -12.51 -14.98 6.79
CA VAL A 167 -13.09 -14.44 8.02
C VAL A 167 -14.58 -14.27 7.84
N LYS A 168 -15.34 -14.91 8.74
CA LYS A 168 -16.79 -14.79 8.89
C LYS A 168 -17.12 -13.95 10.11
N ILE A 169 -18.27 -13.30 10.10
CA ILE A 169 -18.81 -12.63 11.28
C ILE A 169 -19.85 -13.55 11.88
N VAL A 170 -19.58 -14.03 13.08
CA VAL A 170 -20.48 -14.90 13.85
C VAL A 170 -20.74 -14.19 15.19
N ASN A 171 -22.01 -13.92 15.51
CA ASN A 171 -22.39 -13.21 16.75
C ASN A 171 -21.64 -11.88 16.98
N SER A 172 -21.43 -11.09 15.89
CA SER A 172 -20.67 -9.84 15.89
C SER A 172 -19.17 -9.98 16.15
N GLU A 173 -18.63 -11.20 16.19
CA GLU A 173 -17.19 -11.47 16.32
C GLU A 173 -16.59 -11.95 15.00
N TYR A 174 -15.32 -11.61 14.77
CA TYR A 174 -14.57 -12.07 13.62
C TYR A 174 -13.96 -13.44 13.89
N GLN A 175 -14.40 -14.45 13.16
CA GLN A 175 -13.88 -15.82 13.28
C GLN A 175 -13.22 -16.25 11.98
N VAL A 176 -12.02 -16.85 12.09
CA VAL A 176 -11.31 -17.43 10.94
C VAL A 176 -11.85 -18.85 10.71
N ASP A 177 -12.43 -19.08 9.54
CA ASP A 177 -12.95 -20.40 9.13
C ASP A 177 -11.94 -21.13 8.27
N VAL A 178 -10.90 -21.69 8.90
CA VAL A 178 -9.82 -22.40 8.22
C VAL A 178 -10.32 -23.66 7.51
N ASP A 179 -11.30 -24.36 8.10
CA ASP A 179 -11.86 -25.59 7.52
C ASP A 179 -12.55 -25.32 6.18
N SER A 180 -13.32 -24.24 6.07
CA SER A 180 -13.92 -23.84 4.79
C SER A 180 -12.86 -23.47 3.76
N LEU A 181 -11.78 -22.80 4.17
CA LEU A 181 -10.67 -22.47 3.25
C LEU A 181 -9.97 -23.73 2.73
N ILE A 182 -9.69 -24.71 3.60
CA ILE A 182 -9.06 -25.97 3.20
C ILE A 182 -9.96 -26.73 2.23
N LYS A 183 -11.23 -26.88 2.54
CA LYS A 183 -12.21 -27.51 1.63
C LYS A 183 -12.26 -26.80 0.28
N ALA A 184 -12.23 -25.47 0.29
CA ALA A 184 -12.26 -24.66 -0.93
C ALA A 184 -10.99 -24.84 -1.76
N VAL A 185 -9.79 -24.75 -1.17
CA VAL A 185 -8.54 -24.86 -1.94
C VAL A 185 -8.34 -26.25 -2.54
N VAL A 186 -8.71 -27.32 -1.80
CA VAL A 186 -8.69 -28.70 -2.31
C VAL A 186 -9.60 -28.82 -3.52
N LYS A 187 -10.84 -28.36 -3.41
CA LYS A 187 -11.80 -28.35 -4.52
C LYS A 187 -11.31 -27.53 -5.71
N PHE A 188 -10.74 -26.34 -5.46
CA PHE A 188 -10.22 -25.46 -6.51
C PHE A 188 -9.00 -26.08 -7.22
N GLY A 189 -8.14 -26.79 -6.50
CA GLY A 189 -7.02 -27.54 -7.07
C GLY A 189 -7.49 -28.63 -8.03
N GLN A 190 -8.54 -29.36 -7.67
CA GLN A 190 -9.14 -30.39 -8.51
C GLN A 190 -9.84 -29.84 -9.78
N GLU A 191 -10.30 -28.58 -9.73
CA GLU A 191 -10.95 -27.93 -10.90
C GLU A 191 -9.95 -27.58 -12.02
N GLY A 192 -8.63 -27.68 -11.80
CA GLY A 192 -7.58 -27.38 -12.77
C GLY A 192 -7.55 -25.90 -13.22
N ARG A 193 -8.14 -24.99 -12.45
CA ARG A 193 -8.18 -23.54 -12.72
C ARG A 193 -7.19 -22.80 -11.86
N PRO A 194 -6.71 -21.61 -12.32
CA PRO A 194 -5.92 -20.77 -11.45
C PRO A 194 -6.63 -20.43 -10.15
N VAL A 195 -5.89 -20.42 -9.05
CA VAL A 195 -6.34 -19.95 -7.75
C VAL A 195 -5.56 -18.67 -7.38
N ARG A 196 -6.25 -17.66 -6.92
CA ARG A 196 -5.63 -16.46 -6.34
C ARG A 196 -5.90 -16.41 -4.86
N ILE A 197 -4.82 -16.35 -4.10
CA ILE A 197 -4.85 -16.21 -2.64
C ILE A 197 -4.41 -14.78 -2.32
N ILE A 198 -5.30 -13.99 -1.72
CA ILE A 198 -5.10 -12.55 -1.54
C ILE A 198 -5.42 -12.17 -0.10
N GLY A 199 -4.55 -11.42 0.55
CA GLY A 199 -4.84 -10.85 1.88
C GLY A 199 -3.64 -10.74 2.80
N PHE A 200 -3.85 -11.02 4.09
CA PHE A 200 -2.86 -10.79 5.13
C PHE A 200 -1.90 -11.97 5.31
N PRO A 201 -0.59 -11.73 5.50
CA PRO A 201 0.40 -12.78 5.71
C PRO A 201 0.10 -13.65 6.94
N ALA A 202 -0.40 -13.07 8.03
CA ALA A 202 -0.75 -13.83 9.23
C ALA A 202 -1.81 -14.91 8.97
N TYR A 203 -2.89 -14.57 8.25
CA TYR A 203 -3.92 -15.54 7.89
C TYR A 203 -3.41 -16.54 6.86
N PHE A 204 -2.46 -16.14 6.01
CA PHE A 204 -1.84 -17.05 5.06
C PHE A 204 -0.95 -18.07 5.77
N LYS A 205 -0.13 -17.63 6.74
CA LYS A 205 0.67 -18.55 7.59
C LYS A 205 -0.24 -19.57 8.30
N LEU A 206 -1.29 -19.08 8.98
CA LEU A 206 -2.25 -19.95 9.65
C LEU A 206 -2.84 -21.00 8.70
N PHE A 207 -3.28 -20.56 7.52
CA PHE A 207 -3.83 -21.45 6.48
C PHE A 207 -2.82 -22.52 6.01
N LEU A 208 -1.56 -22.13 5.76
CA LEU A 208 -0.49 -23.07 5.37
C LEU A 208 -0.14 -24.05 6.50
N THR A 209 -0.04 -23.55 7.73
CA THR A 209 0.23 -24.39 8.92
C THR A 209 -0.83 -25.49 9.06
N GLU A 210 -2.10 -25.16 8.87
CA GLU A 210 -3.18 -26.14 8.94
C GLU A 210 -3.16 -27.13 7.77
N LEU A 211 -2.78 -26.73 6.56
CA LEU A 211 -2.59 -27.65 5.43
C LEU A 211 -1.46 -28.65 5.74
N ILE A 212 -0.33 -28.16 6.27
CA ILE A 212 0.81 -28.99 6.68
C ILE A 212 0.41 -29.98 7.78
N ALA A 213 -0.26 -29.50 8.84
CA ALA A 213 -0.70 -30.34 9.95
C ALA A 213 -1.65 -31.47 9.52
N ARG A 214 -2.44 -31.24 8.47
CA ARG A 214 -3.34 -32.26 7.88
C ARG A 214 -2.69 -33.10 6.79
N GLY A 215 -1.41 -32.91 6.49
CA GLY A 215 -0.69 -33.63 5.43
C GLY A 215 -1.20 -33.33 4.01
N ILE A 216 -1.86 -32.18 3.81
CA ILE A 216 -2.45 -31.81 2.53
C ILE A 216 -1.39 -31.08 1.70
N LYS A 217 -1.00 -31.70 0.59
CA LYS A 217 -0.12 -31.11 -0.45
C LYS A 217 -0.90 -31.02 -1.76
N LEU A 218 -0.91 -29.83 -2.37
CA LEU A 218 -1.57 -29.54 -3.62
C LEU A 218 -0.56 -29.02 -4.63
N ASN A 219 -0.79 -29.32 -5.89
CA ASN A 219 -0.07 -28.68 -7.00
C ASN A 219 -1.08 -27.84 -7.78
N LEU A 220 -1.24 -26.61 -7.36
CA LEU A 220 -2.20 -25.70 -8.00
C LEU A 220 -1.79 -25.36 -9.43
N HIS A 221 -2.76 -24.97 -10.25
CA HIS A 221 -2.52 -24.58 -11.63
C HIS A 221 -1.35 -23.56 -11.72
N LYS A 222 -0.45 -23.71 -12.70
CA LYS A 222 0.78 -22.88 -12.86
C LYS A 222 0.59 -21.38 -12.88
N ASN A 223 -0.61 -20.91 -13.20
CA ASN A 223 -0.97 -19.48 -13.17
C ASN A 223 -1.64 -19.06 -11.85
N SER A 224 -1.69 -19.93 -10.85
CA SER A 224 -2.14 -19.56 -9.50
C SER A 224 -1.17 -18.56 -8.89
N LYS A 225 -1.69 -17.61 -8.10
CA LYS A 225 -0.91 -16.50 -7.55
C LYS A 225 -1.26 -16.23 -6.10
N VAL A 226 -0.25 -15.85 -5.34
CA VAL A 226 -0.38 -15.30 -3.98
C VAL A 226 -0.07 -13.80 -4.05
N LEU A 227 -0.91 -12.97 -3.44
CA LEU A 227 -0.71 -11.54 -3.30
C LEU A 227 -1.00 -11.15 -1.85
N LEU A 228 0.04 -10.94 -1.06
CA LEU A 228 -0.07 -10.59 0.34
C LEU A 228 0.14 -9.09 0.55
N GLY A 229 -0.40 -8.55 1.63
CA GLY A 229 -0.19 -7.17 2.00
C GLY A 229 -0.84 -6.80 3.33
N GLY A 230 -0.55 -5.60 3.82
CA GLY A 230 -1.13 -5.06 5.06
C GLY A 230 -0.42 -5.47 6.34
N GLY A 231 0.71 -6.18 6.26
CA GLY A 231 1.57 -6.56 7.39
C GLY A 231 0.94 -7.56 8.36
N TRP A 232 1.69 -7.90 9.41
CA TRP A 232 1.29 -8.90 10.43
C TRP A 232 0.32 -8.36 11.48
N LYS A 233 0.19 -7.01 11.60
CA LYS A 233 -0.72 -6.31 12.54
C LYS A 233 -0.56 -6.78 13.99
N THR A 234 -1.62 -7.33 14.57
CA THR A 234 -1.63 -7.84 15.96
C THR A 234 -0.89 -9.18 16.14
N PHE A 235 -0.50 -9.82 15.03
CA PHE A 235 0.18 -11.12 15.02
C PHE A 235 1.71 -10.99 14.90
N PHE A 236 2.30 -9.90 15.35
CA PHE A 236 3.73 -9.67 15.28
C PHE A 236 4.59 -10.74 15.94
N ALA A 237 4.14 -11.28 17.06
CA ALA A 237 4.85 -12.35 17.77
C ALA A 237 4.98 -13.65 16.95
N GLU A 238 4.14 -13.79 15.91
CA GLU A 238 4.10 -14.96 15.03
C GLU A 238 4.73 -14.68 13.67
N GLU A 239 5.34 -13.52 13.48
CA GLU A 239 5.94 -13.11 12.22
C GLU A 239 7.08 -14.05 11.85
N ILE A 240 7.04 -14.51 10.59
CA ILE A 240 8.11 -15.30 9.96
C ILE A 240 8.64 -14.53 8.76
N SER A 241 9.82 -14.89 8.30
CA SER A 241 10.42 -14.28 7.13
C SER A 241 9.55 -14.51 5.87
N LYS A 242 9.65 -13.59 4.91
CA LYS A 242 8.96 -13.74 3.61
C LYS A 242 9.45 -14.98 2.85
N GLU A 243 10.72 -15.34 3.01
CA GLU A 243 11.33 -16.52 2.40
C GLU A 243 10.74 -17.81 2.99
N GLU A 244 10.58 -17.86 4.29
CA GLU A 244 9.96 -19.00 4.98
C GLU A 244 8.49 -19.14 4.57
N LEU A 245 7.74 -18.04 4.52
CA LEU A 245 6.35 -18.07 4.09
C LEU A 245 6.22 -18.52 2.62
N PHE A 246 7.15 -18.11 1.76
CA PHE A 246 7.21 -18.58 0.38
C PHE A 246 7.55 -20.08 0.31
N ALA A 247 8.53 -20.55 1.09
CA ALA A 247 8.89 -21.96 1.11
C ALA A 247 7.70 -22.84 1.50
N MET A 248 6.97 -22.46 2.54
CA MET A 248 5.72 -23.13 2.93
C MET A 248 4.69 -23.15 1.79
N ALA A 249 4.48 -22.01 1.10
CA ALA A 249 3.54 -21.93 -0.01
C ALA A 249 3.95 -22.75 -1.22
N ASN A 250 5.24 -22.80 -1.53
CA ASN A 250 5.78 -23.63 -2.61
C ASN A 250 5.60 -25.12 -2.30
N GLU A 251 6.00 -25.57 -1.09
CA GLU A 251 5.90 -26.96 -0.68
C GLU A 251 4.45 -27.46 -0.62
N THR A 252 3.54 -26.62 -0.10
CA THR A 252 2.15 -27.02 0.21
C THR A 252 1.21 -26.86 -0.99
N LEU A 253 1.41 -25.81 -1.80
CA LEU A 253 0.50 -25.41 -2.86
C LEU A 253 1.11 -25.41 -4.27
N GLY A 254 2.41 -25.66 -4.40
CA GLY A 254 3.13 -25.62 -5.68
C GLY A 254 3.26 -24.19 -6.27
N ILE A 255 3.17 -23.15 -5.45
CA ILE A 255 3.27 -21.76 -5.90
C ILE A 255 4.72 -21.42 -6.25
N SER A 256 4.99 -21.05 -7.50
CA SER A 256 6.32 -20.63 -7.94
C SER A 256 6.67 -19.21 -7.44
N ARG A 257 7.98 -18.91 -7.29
CA ARG A 257 8.49 -17.63 -6.80
C ARG A 257 7.93 -16.44 -7.55
N GLN A 258 7.88 -16.48 -8.86
CA GLN A 258 7.33 -15.40 -9.69
C GLN A 258 5.85 -15.12 -9.45
N ASN A 259 5.10 -16.08 -8.90
CA ASN A 259 3.68 -15.99 -8.59
C ASN A 259 3.39 -15.68 -7.12
N PHE A 260 4.44 -15.58 -6.29
CA PHE A 260 4.33 -15.14 -4.91
C PHE A 260 4.71 -13.66 -4.84
N LYS A 261 3.76 -12.80 -4.52
CA LYS A 261 3.92 -11.35 -4.53
C LYS A 261 3.49 -10.75 -3.20
N ASP A 262 4.25 -9.74 -2.78
CA ASP A 262 3.85 -8.86 -1.69
C ASP A 262 3.38 -7.52 -2.26
N HIS A 263 2.53 -6.82 -1.51
CA HIS A 263 1.93 -5.54 -1.89
C HIS A 263 1.93 -4.57 -0.72
N PHE A 264 2.44 -3.37 -0.97
CA PHE A 264 2.44 -2.27 -0.01
C PHE A 264 1.65 -1.09 -0.55
N SER A 265 0.80 -0.51 0.29
CA SER A 265 0.06 0.73 0.05
C SER A 265 -0.56 1.20 1.36
N THR A 266 -0.83 2.50 1.50
CA THR A 266 -1.57 3.05 2.65
C THR A 266 -2.80 3.83 2.19
N ALA A 267 -3.75 4.04 3.08
CA ALA A 267 -4.96 4.82 2.76
C ALA A 267 -4.63 6.29 2.46
N GLU A 268 -3.57 6.79 3.10
CA GLU A 268 -3.08 8.15 2.96
C GLU A 268 -2.16 8.32 1.74
N HIS A 269 -1.51 7.24 1.30
CA HIS A 269 -0.67 7.20 0.11
C HIS A 269 -1.05 5.99 -0.75
N PRO A 270 -2.11 6.10 -1.56
CA PRO A 270 -2.70 4.97 -2.27
C PRO A 270 -1.96 4.63 -3.57
N VAL A 271 -0.64 4.63 -3.53
CA VAL A 271 0.20 4.13 -4.62
C VAL A 271 0.45 2.64 -4.40
N ASN A 272 0.34 1.87 -5.48
CA ASN A 272 0.57 0.44 -5.44
C ASN A 272 2.06 0.12 -5.60
N TYR A 273 2.68 -0.42 -4.57
CA TYR A 273 4.00 -1.02 -4.64
C TYR A 273 3.83 -2.54 -4.62
N VAL A 274 4.19 -3.18 -5.72
CA VAL A 274 4.14 -4.65 -5.84
C VAL A 274 5.56 -5.16 -5.88
N ALA A 275 5.85 -6.18 -5.08
CA ALA A 275 7.19 -6.74 -5.00
C ALA A 275 7.66 -7.34 -6.33
N CYS A 276 8.91 -7.09 -6.70
CA CYS A 276 9.57 -7.71 -7.83
C CYS A 276 9.86 -9.19 -7.55
N GLU A 277 10.61 -9.87 -8.41
CA GLU A 277 11.00 -11.27 -8.21
C GLU A 277 11.98 -11.44 -7.04
N ASN A 278 12.78 -10.40 -6.73
CA ASN A 278 13.68 -10.37 -5.58
C ASN A 278 12.98 -9.88 -4.29
N ASN A 279 11.64 -9.79 -4.31
CA ASN A 279 10.80 -9.41 -3.18
C ASN A 279 11.00 -7.97 -2.66
N HIS A 280 11.45 -7.04 -3.52
CA HIS A 280 11.65 -5.63 -3.22
C HIS A 280 10.55 -4.74 -3.83
N PHE A 281 10.19 -3.65 -3.14
CA PHE A 281 9.18 -2.70 -3.59
C PHE A 281 9.82 -1.57 -4.40
N HIS A 282 9.83 -1.67 -5.71
CA HIS A 282 10.32 -0.61 -6.59
C HIS A 282 9.39 0.61 -6.61
N VAL A 283 10.01 1.80 -6.60
CA VAL A 283 9.28 3.07 -6.61
C VAL A 283 8.73 3.34 -8.01
N PRO A 284 7.40 3.41 -8.19
CA PRO A 284 6.84 3.70 -9.51
C PRO A 284 6.88 5.20 -9.82
N ALA A 285 6.83 5.57 -11.10
CA ALA A 285 6.87 6.94 -11.59
C ALA A 285 5.80 7.87 -10.98
N PHE A 286 4.78 7.33 -10.36
CA PHE A 286 3.68 8.05 -9.70
C PHE A 286 4.01 8.50 -8.27
N SER A 287 5.17 8.11 -7.77
CA SER A 287 5.65 8.40 -6.42
C SER A 287 7.13 8.77 -6.41
N ARG A 288 7.54 9.42 -5.33
CA ARG A 288 8.93 9.51 -4.88
C ARG A 288 8.98 9.12 -3.42
N VAL A 289 10.13 8.60 -3.00
CA VAL A 289 10.36 8.14 -1.63
C VAL A 289 11.58 8.85 -1.08
N ILE A 290 11.47 9.31 0.15
CA ILE A 290 12.56 9.88 0.93
C ILE A 290 12.58 9.15 2.26
N LEU A 291 13.74 8.75 2.70
CA LEU A 291 13.94 8.29 4.07
C LEU A 291 14.44 9.43 4.91
N ARG A 292 13.88 9.57 6.11
CA ARG A 292 14.21 10.67 7.01
C ARG A 292 14.80 10.14 8.30
N ASP A 293 15.80 10.84 8.79
CA ASP A 293 16.31 10.62 10.15
C ASP A 293 15.18 10.85 11.17
N VAL A 294 15.08 9.94 12.13
CA VAL A 294 13.99 9.97 13.11
C VAL A 294 13.99 11.21 14.00
N ASN A 295 15.14 11.83 14.26
CA ASN A 295 15.28 12.95 15.20
C ASN A 295 15.20 14.30 14.50
N THR A 296 15.77 14.42 13.33
CA THR A 296 15.91 15.70 12.62
C THR A 296 14.92 15.87 11.47
N LEU A 297 14.28 14.80 11.03
CA LEU A 297 13.45 14.71 9.83
C LEU A 297 14.17 15.13 8.54
N LYS A 298 15.49 15.26 8.56
CA LYS A 298 16.31 15.49 7.38
C LYS A 298 16.43 14.19 6.56
N PRO A 299 16.65 14.28 5.26
CA PRO A 299 16.91 13.10 4.44
C PRO A 299 18.15 12.36 4.95
N VAL A 300 18.08 11.02 4.89
CA VAL A 300 19.27 10.16 5.06
C VAL A 300 19.73 9.66 3.68
N GLU A 301 20.97 9.22 3.59
CA GLU A 301 21.56 8.69 2.37
C GLU A 301 20.95 7.32 1.99
N ASN A 302 21.06 6.95 0.72
CA ASN A 302 20.69 5.63 0.25
C ASN A 302 21.48 4.54 1.00
N GLY A 303 20.79 3.47 1.40
CA GLY A 303 21.37 2.41 2.21
C GLY A 303 21.27 2.63 3.71
N VAL A 304 20.97 3.84 4.18
CA VAL A 304 20.79 4.15 5.60
C VAL A 304 19.32 4.00 6.00
N PRO A 305 19.00 3.30 7.09
CA PRO A 305 17.64 3.21 7.60
C PRO A 305 17.06 4.56 7.99
N GLY A 306 15.80 4.79 7.67
CA GLY A 306 15.08 6.00 8.03
C GLY A 306 13.57 5.79 8.06
N VAL A 307 12.86 6.79 8.58
CA VAL A 307 11.39 6.79 8.57
C VAL A 307 10.90 7.06 7.14
N LEU A 308 9.93 6.27 6.71
CA LEU A 308 9.44 6.27 5.34
C LEU A 308 8.55 7.48 5.05
N ASN A 309 9.03 8.39 4.19
CA ASN A 309 8.26 9.51 3.66
C ASN A 309 7.89 9.24 2.20
N LEU A 310 6.59 9.17 1.93
CA LEU A 310 5.98 8.85 0.65
C LEU A 310 5.40 10.10 0.02
N ILE A 311 5.73 10.36 -1.25
CA ILE A 311 5.36 11.59 -1.96
C ILE A 311 4.62 11.26 -3.24
N THR A 312 3.42 11.82 -3.42
CA THR A 312 2.61 11.63 -4.64
C THR A 312 1.58 12.73 -4.83
N PRO A 313 1.31 13.20 -6.07
CA PRO A 313 0.24 14.15 -6.35
C PRO A 313 -1.12 13.48 -6.62
N ILE A 314 -1.32 12.22 -6.24
CA ILE A 314 -2.49 11.42 -6.71
C ILE A 314 -3.83 11.97 -6.22
N LEU A 315 -3.92 12.41 -4.96
CA LEU A 315 -5.18 12.86 -4.37
C LEU A 315 -5.42 14.36 -4.61
N SER A 316 -6.66 14.71 -4.85
CA SER A 316 -7.17 16.09 -4.83
C SER A 316 -8.29 16.30 -3.79
N SER A 317 -8.63 15.25 -3.06
CA SER A 317 -9.60 15.28 -1.98
C SER A 317 -8.99 15.75 -0.66
N ALA A 318 -7.73 15.39 -0.44
CA ALA A 318 -7.00 15.62 0.80
C ALA A 318 -5.52 15.97 0.50
N PRO A 319 -4.87 16.84 1.30
CA PRO A 319 -3.48 17.28 1.10
C PRO A 319 -2.45 16.25 1.53
N TYR A 320 -2.58 15.02 1.03
CA TYR A 320 -1.72 13.89 1.37
C TYR A 320 -0.55 13.74 0.38
N GLY A 321 -0.04 14.88 -0.11
CA GLY A 321 1.04 14.91 -1.11
C GLY A 321 2.40 14.47 -0.58
N SER A 322 2.67 14.62 0.72
CA SER A 322 3.88 14.17 1.42
C SER A 322 3.48 13.59 2.77
N ILE A 323 3.53 12.26 2.90
CA ILE A 323 3.10 11.53 4.09
C ILE A 323 4.30 10.82 4.71
N ILE A 324 4.49 10.97 6.02
CA ILE A 324 5.43 10.17 6.78
C ILE A 324 4.68 9.08 7.54
N THR A 325 5.11 7.83 7.35
CA THR A 325 4.50 6.67 8.01
C THR A 325 5.25 6.32 9.29
N ASP A 326 4.73 5.34 10.04
CA ASP A 326 5.44 4.76 11.17
C ASP A 326 6.41 3.63 10.73
N ASP A 327 6.56 3.40 9.42
CA ASP A 327 7.42 2.33 8.90
C ASP A 327 8.87 2.83 8.80
N ILE A 328 9.82 1.97 9.20
CA ILE A 328 11.25 2.16 8.98
C ILE A 328 11.65 1.36 7.75
N ALA A 329 12.36 1.99 6.85
CA ALA A 329 12.77 1.38 5.60
C ALA A 329 14.22 1.73 5.24
N VAL A 330 14.75 1.01 4.26
CA VAL A 330 16.01 1.32 3.57
C VAL A 330 15.71 1.55 2.11
N LEU A 331 16.18 2.66 1.54
CA LEU A 331 16.10 2.93 0.10
C LEU A 331 17.41 2.49 -0.56
N ARG A 332 17.32 1.75 -1.66
CA ARG A 332 18.48 1.22 -2.38
C ARG A 332 18.27 1.29 -3.88
N ASP A 333 19.36 1.29 -4.61
CA ASP A 333 19.40 1.15 -6.06
C ASP A 333 19.86 -0.26 -6.45
N ASN A 334 19.72 -0.60 -7.73
CA ASN A 334 20.29 -1.82 -8.33
C ASN A 334 19.83 -3.14 -7.68
N CYS A 335 18.53 -3.38 -7.68
CA CYS A 335 17.93 -4.61 -7.18
C CYS A 335 18.41 -5.91 -7.91
N GLY A 336 18.92 -5.79 -9.14
CA GLY A 336 19.29 -6.94 -9.97
C GLY A 336 18.12 -7.64 -10.67
N CYS A 337 16.88 -7.23 -10.45
CA CYS A 337 15.68 -7.81 -11.10
C CYS A 337 15.36 -7.19 -12.49
N GLY A 338 16.21 -6.29 -13.00
CA GLY A 338 16.00 -5.58 -14.26
C GLY A 338 15.09 -4.35 -14.18
N ILE A 339 14.51 -4.02 -13.03
CA ILE A 339 13.74 -2.78 -12.81
C ILE A 339 14.72 -1.67 -12.45
N ALA A 340 14.69 -0.57 -13.21
CA ALA A 340 15.67 0.51 -13.09
C ALA A 340 15.43 1.46 -11.90
N SER A 341 14.19 1.57 -11.40
CA SER A 341 13.90 2.49 -10.30
C SER A 341 14.46 1.99 -8.97
N PRO A 342 14.77 2.91 -8.02
CA PRO A 342 15.13 2.52 -6.67
C PRO A 342 14.01 1.70 -6.02
N TYR A 343 14.38 0.95 -4.98
CA TYR A 343 13.45 0.12 -4.22
C TYR A 343 13.55 0.37 -2.73
N ILE A 344 12.49 0.07 -2.01
CA ILE A 344 12.39 0.15 -0.56
C ILE A 344 12.28 -1.24 0.05
N ASP A 345 13.04 -1.45 1.12
CA ASP A 345 12.90 -2.57 2.03
C ASP A 345 12.33 -2.05 3.34
N ILE A 346 11.13 -2.47 3.70
CA ILE A 346 10.52 -2.14 4.98
C ILE A 346 11.08 -3.12 6.01
N ILE A 347 11.85 -2.60 6.97
CA ILE A 347 12.60 -3.41 7.95
C ILE A 347 12.00 -3.39 9.35
N GLY A 348 11.00 -2.55 9.59
CA GLY A 348 10.36 -2.46 10.89
C GLY A 348 9.32 -1.38 10.98
N ARG A 349 8.83 -1.18 12.19
CA ARG A 349 7.85 -0.16 12.49
C ARG A 349 8.23 0.58 13.78
N VAL A 350 8.14 1.89 13.74
CA VAL A 350 8.37 2.73 14.90
C VAL A 350 7.30 2.45 15.97
N GLY A 351 7.69 2.32 17.22
CA GLY A 351 6.78 2.04 18.34
C GLY A 351 6.68 0.56 18.74
N LEU A 352 7.27 -0.35 17.96
CA LEU A 352 7.45 -1.75 18.34
C LEU A 352 8.86 -2.02 18.88
N SER A 353 9.81 -1.14 18.62
CA SER A 353 11.09 -1.03 19.30
C SER A 353 11.07 0.21 20.21
N ASN A 354 11.73 0.18 21.37
CA ASN A 354 11.78 1.24 22.40
C ASN A 354 12.24 2.65 21.93
N ILE A 355 12.09 2.98 20.67
CA ILE A 355 12.40 4.28 20.08
C ILE A 355 11.15 5.15 20.23
N ARG A 356 11.13 6.03 21.23
CA ARG A 356 10.18 7.15 21.33
C ARG A 356 10.33 8.01 20.07
N THR A 357 9.28 8.17 19.30
CA THR A 357 9.33 8.51 17.90
C THR A 357 9.07 9.96 17.58
N CYS A 358 9.75 10.44 16.56
CA CYS A 358 9.59 11.75 15.97
C CYS A 358 8.29 11.98 15.24
N THR A 359 7.51 10.94 14.92
CA THR A 359 6.10 11.10 14.58
C THR A 359 5.35 11.76 15.74
N GLN A 360 5.75 11.51 17.00
CA GLN A 360 5.25 12.26 18.15
C GLN A 360 5.79 13.70 18.16
N GLN A 361 7.07 13.94 17.87
CA GLN A 361 7.63 15.29 17.85
C GLN A 361 7.08 16.14 16.69
N ALA A 362 6.95 15.57 15.47
CA ALA A 362 6.30 16.26 14.37
C ALA A 362 4.80 16.50 14.64
N SER A 363 4.12 15.56 15.32
CA SER A 363 2.74 15.76 15.76
C SER A 363 2.61 16.76 16.90
N GLU A 364 3.61 16.85 17.79
CA GLU A 364 3.68 17.86 18.86
C GLU A 364 3.99 19.25 18.29
N PHE A 365 4.91 19.32 17.32
CA PHE A 365 5.18 20.57 16.61
C PHE A 365 3.92 21.09 15.88
N LEU A 366 3.18 20.22 15.20
CA LEU A 366 1.91 20.57 14.53
C LEU A 366 0.75 20.85 15.50
N LYS A 367 0.84 20.45 16.77
CA LYS A 367 -0.17 20.80 17.79
C LYS A 367 0.09 22.18 18.40
N ASN A 368 1.32 22.66 18.30
CA ASN A 368 1.77 23.95 18.85
C ASN A 368 1.74 25.07 17.80
N LEU A 369 1.37 24.78 16.55
CA LEU A 369 0.96 25.72 15.51
C LEU A 369 -0.55 25.95 15.58
#